data_05d2e38dc760f15567ce44bbe30ba0cb
#
_entry.id   05d2e38dc760f15567ce44bbe30ba0cb
#
_cell.length_a   1.000
_cell.length_b   1.000
_cell.length_c   1.000
_cell.angle_alpha   90.00
_cell.angle_beta   90.00
_cell.angle_gamma   90.00
#
_symmetry.space_group_name_H-M   'P 1'
#
loop_
_entity.id
_entity.type
_entity.pdbx_description
1 polymer ?
#
loop_
_entity_poly.entity_id
_entity_poly.type
_entity_poly.pdbx_seq_one_letter_code
_entity_poly.pdbx_strand_id
1 'polypeptide(L)'
;EWGMKSNDYFHMNAVRILSDGNYLASARHTQTIMKIDKLSGEIIWHMGKGSLNNFKFIDDPYNGFSHQHAPEELDNKNILIWDNGIGSIENGSRVCEYQIDEDKLTATLVWSKEFKDLQANVAGNCYPIDDNNFIAAFGSQGYIQ
;
A
#
# COMPACT_ATOMS: atom_id res chain seq x y z
N GLU A 1 -16.01 -17.11 -1.71
CA GLU A 1 -14.69 -17.22 -1.04
C GLU A 1 -13.70 -17.71 -2.07
N TRP A 2 -12.80 -16.88 -2.47
CA TRP A 2 -11.59 -17.32 -3.15
C TRP A 2 -10.79 -18.07 -2.10
N GLY A 3 -10.96 -19.41 -2.10
CA GLY A 3 -10.33 -20.28 -1.14
C GLY A 3 -8.82 -20.07 -1.19
N MET A 4 -8.27 -19.43 -0.19
CA MET A 4 -6.84 -19.37 0.03
C MET A 4 -6.37 -20.80 0.23
N LYS A 5 -5.71 -21.38 -0.79
CA LYS A 5 -4.96 -22.60 -0.59
C LYS A 5 -3.88 -22.26 0.42
N SER A 6 -3.61 -23.15 1.36
CA SER A 6 -2.65 -23.01 2.45
C SER A 6 -1.23 -22.59 2.03
N ASN A 7 -0.96 -22.41 0.75
CA ASN A 7 0.33 -22.10 0.15
C ASN A 7 0.47 -20.66 -0.36
N ASP A 8 -0.57 -19.82 -0.32
CA ASP A 8 -0.53 -18.42 -0.78
C ASP A 8 -0.38 -17.46 0.41
N TYR A 9 0.66 -17.66 1.21
CA TYR A 9 0.89 -16.84 2.39
C TYR A 9 1.40 -15.44 2.08
N PHE A 10 2.00 -15.22 0.92
CA PHE A 10 2.65 -13.97 0.55
C PHE A 10 1.76 -13.10 -0.35
N HIS A 11 1.25 -13.66 -1.42
CA HIS A 11 0.35 -13.02 -2.39
C HIS A 11 0.89 -11.69 -2.92
N MET A 12 1.97 -11.76 -3.72
CA MET A 12 2.52 -10.57 -4.38
C MET A 12 1.51 -10.03 -5.39
N ASN A 13 1.17 -8.75 -5.29
CA ASN A 13 0.10 -8.13 -6.08
C ASN A 13 0.51 -6.86 -6.83
N ALA A 14 1.70 -6.33 -6.58
CA ALA A 14 2.25 -5.21 -7.35
C ALA A 14 3.77 -5.19 -7.31
N VAL A 15 4.36 -4.72 -8.42
CA VAL A 15 5.78 -4.33 -8.51
C VAL A 15 5.87 -3.04 -9.32
N ARG A 16 6.69 -2.08 -8.84
CA ARG A 16 6.99 -0.80 -9.49
C ARG A 16 8.49 -0.58 -9.53
N ILE A 17 8.95 0.22 -10.47
CA ILE A 17 10.31 0.73 -10.50
C ILE A 17 10.30 2.10 -9.85
N LEU A 18 11.10 2.29 -8.82
CA LEU A 18 11.28 3.57 -8.14
C LEU A 18 12.20 4.49 -8.96
N SER A 19 12.14 5.76 -8.66
CA SER A 19 12.96 6.79 -9.33
C SER A 19 14.47 6.60 -9.14
N ASP A 20 14.90 5.94 -8.06
CA ASP A 20 16.29 5.54 -7.82
C ASP A 20 16.69 4.24 -8.56
N GLY A 21 15.73 3.64 -9.27
CA GLY A 21 15.88 2.43 -10.06
C GLY A 21 15.69 1.13 -9.28
N ASN A 22 15.48 1.16 -7.97
CA ASN A 22 15.11 0.00 -7.17
C ASN A 22 13.66 -0.43 -7.41
N TYR A 23 13.24 -1.54 -6.83
CA TYR A 23 11.86 -2.02 -6.96
C TYR A 23 11.07 -1.75 -5.68
N LEU A 24 9.81 -1.36 -5.86
CA LEU A 24 8.80 -1.33 -4.81
C LEU A 24 7.83 -2.48 -5.06
N ALA A 25 7.78 -3.44 -4.17
CA ALA A 25 6.91 -4.60 -4.28
C ALA A 25 5.86 -4.61 -3.16
N SER A 26 4.68 -5.14 -3.45
CA SER A 26 3.59 -5.27 -2.47
C SER A 26 3.18 -6.72 -2.32
N ALA A 27 3.09 -7.18 -1.07
CA ALA A 27 2.63 -8.51 -0.67
C ALA A 27 1.37 -8.37 0.21
N ARG A 28 0.24 -8.80 -0.34
CA ARG A 28 -1.09 -8.59 0.24
C ARG A 28 -1.29 -9.28 1.59
N HIS A 29 -0.97 -10.57 1.65
CA HIS A 29 -1.28 -11.38 2.82
C HIS A 29 -0.34 -11.13 4.00
N THR A 30 0.88 -10.68 3.73
CA THR A 30 1.80 -10.21 4.76
C THR A 30 1.58 -8.76 5.14
N GLN A 31 0.65 -8.06 4.49
CA GLN A 31 0.32 -6.63 4.71
C GLN A 31 1.58 -5.76 4.67
N THR A 32 2.41 -5.97 3.64
CA THR A 32 3.74 -5.38 3.56
C THR A 32 4.02 -4.85 2.17
N ILE A 33 4.63 -3.69 2.07
CA ILE A 33 5.38 -3.27 0.89
C ILE A 33 6.87 -3.33 1.22
N MET A 34 7.70 -3.52 0.19
CA MET A 34 9.15 -3.65 0.38
C MET A 34 9.91 -2.96 -0.74
N LYS A 35 11.02 -2.33 -0.37
CA LYS A 35 12.02 -1.85 -1.34
C LYS A 35 13.08 -2.91 -1.54
N ILE A 36 13.37 -3.19 -2.79
CA ILE A 36 14.31 -4.26 -3.17
C ILE A 36 15.40 -3.63 -4.03
N ASP A 37 16.65 -3.88 -3.66
CA ASP A 37 17.81 -3.47 -4.46
C ASP A 37 17.82 -4.16 -5.82
N LYS A 38 17.92 -3.37 -6.89
CA LYS A 38 17.82 -3.87 -8.26
C LYS A 38 19.00 -4.75 -8.69
N LEU A 39 20.16 -4.60 -8.04
CA LEU A 39 21.38 -5.31 -8.42
C LEU A 39 21.56 -6.60 -7.64
N SER A 40 21.38 -6.55 -6.33
CA SER A 40 21.54 -7.70 -5.44
C SER A 40 20.27 -8.53 -5.28
N GLY A 41 19.08 -7.92 -5.47
CA GLY A 41 17.79 -8.52 -5.14
C GLY A 41 17.50 -8.57 -3.64
N GLU A 42 18.35 -7.98 -2.81
CA GLU A 42 18.15 -7.92 -1.37
C GLU A 42 17.09 -6.90 -0.99
N ILE A 43 16.37 -7.18 0.10
CA ILE A 43 15.36 -6.25 0.62
C ILE A 43 16.06 -5.17 1.43
N ILE A 44 15.87 -3.90 1.03
CA ILE A 44 16.40 -2.74 1.71
C ILE A 44 15.57 -2.44 2.96
N TRP A 45 14.23 -2.45 2.82
CA TRP A 45 13.31 -2.24 3.93
C TRP A 45 11.92 -2.86 3.69
N HIS A 46 11.18 -3.03 4.78
CA HIS A 46 9.76 -3.45 4.78
C HIS A 46 8.91 -2.41 5.49
N MET A 47 7.74 -2.10 4.95
CA MET A 47 6.77 -1.20 5.56
C MET A 47 5.37 -1.82 5.51
N GLY A 48 4.64 -1.79 6.63
CA GLY A 48 3.26 -2.29 6.71
C GLY A 48 2.86 -2.73 8.12
N LYS A 49 1.72 -3.41 8.24
CA LYS A 49 1.24 -3.98 9.51
C LYS A 49 1.79 -5.37 9.81
N GLY A 50 2.41 -6.01 8.85
CA GLY A 50 2.95 -7.35 9.02
C GLY A 50 4.11 -7.43 10.01
N SER A 51 4.43 -8.65 10.45
CA SER A 51 5.52 -8.92 11.39
C SER A 51 6.91 -8.57 10.87
N LEU A 52 7.04 -8.35 9.57
CA LEU A 52 8.29 -7.96 8.91
C LEU A 52 8.52 -6.44 8.93
N ASN A 53 7.56 -5.65 9.41
CA ASN A 53 7.63 -4.19 9.36
C ASN A 53 8.83 -3.63 10.14
N ASN A 54 9.56 -2.71 9.49
CA ASN A 54 10.65 -1.96 10.11
C ASN A 54 10.23 -0.52 10.47
N PHE A 55 9.13 -0.01 9.90
CA PHE A 55 8.74 1.39 9.99
C PHE A 55 7.87 1.70 11.19
N LYS A 56 8.06 2.90 11.75
CA LYS A 56 7.10 3.51 12.65
C LYS A 56 6.16 4.40 11.85
N PHE A 57 4.86 4.16 11.96
CA PHE A 57 3.84 5.03 11.40
C PHE A 57 3.63 6.25 12.29
N ILE A 58 3.52 7.43 11.67
CA ILE A 58 3.31 8.73 12.32
C ILE A 58 2.02 9.33 11.75
N ASP A 59 1.18 9.91 12.63
CA ASP A 59 -0.07 10.59 12.29
C ASP A 59 -1.09 9.72 11.53
N ASP A 60 -0.94 8.40 11.56
CA ASP A 60 -1.89 7.46 10.97
C ASP A 60 -2.76 6.78 12.04
N PRO A 61 -4.09 7.07 12.06
CA PRO A 61 -5.01 6.52 13.06
C PRO A 61 -5.12 4.99 12.98
N TYR A 62 -4.77 4.39 11.84
CA TYR A 62 -4.82 2.94 11.64
C TYR A 62 -3.47 2.26 11.81
N ASN A 63 -2.40 3.03 12.07
CA ASN A 63 -1.03 2.53 12.24
C ASN A 63 -0.58 1.64 11.06
N GLY A 64 -0.74 2.16 9.84
CA GLY A 64 -0.42 1.49 8.56
C GLY A 64 -1.65 0.97 7.83
N PHE A 65 -1.39 0.22 6.77
CA PHE A 65 -2.38 -0.27 5.81
C PHE A 65 -2.61 -1.77 5.96
N SER A 66 -3.73 -2.26 5.39
CA SER A 66 -4.14 -3.66 5.48
C SER A 66 -4.59 -4.20 4.12
N HIS A 67 -4.01 -5.34 3.70
CA HIS A 67 -4.33 -6.03 2.45
C HIS A 67 -4.19 -5.14 1.20
N GLN A 68 -3.24 -4.24 1.24
CA GLN A 68 -3.01 -3.16 0.29
C GLN A 68 -2.74 -3.62 -1.14
N HIS A 69 -2.96 -2.69 -2.08
CA HIS A 69 -2.65 -2.85 -3.50
C HIS A 69 -2.02 -1.57 -4.07
N ALA A 70 -1.45 -1.69 -5.25
CA ALA A 70 -1.02 -0.59 -6.10
C ALA A 70 -0.19 0.50 -5.39
N PRO A 71 0.90 0.18 -4.68
CA PRO A 71 1.80 1.22 -4.20
C PRO A 71 2.45 1.92 -5.41
N GLU A 72 2.55 3.24 -5.33
CA GLU A 72 3.14 4.07 -6.38
C GLU A 72 4.00 5.17 -5.76
N GLU A 73 5.22 5.37 -6.28
CA GLU A 73 6.04 6.52 -5.89
C GLU A 73 5.57 7.75 -6.68
N LEU A 74 5.24 8.82 -5.96
CA LEU A 74 4.85 10.10 -6.54
C LEU A 74 6.09 10.95 -6.89
N ASP A 75 5.90 12.03 -7.66
CA ASP A 75 7.00 12.95 -8.04
C ASP A 75 7.72 13.57 -6.81
N ASN A 76 6.97 13.79 -5.72
CA ASN A 76 7.49 14.28 -4.43
C ASN A 76 8.19 13.21 -3.59
N LYS A 77 8.35 11.96 -4.10
CA LYS A 77 8.93 10.78 -3.45
C LYS A 77 8.08 10.17 -2.33
N ASN A 78 6.89 10.66 -2.10
CA ASN A 78 5.94 10.01 -1.22
C ASN A 78 5.40 8.71 -1.88
N ILE A 79 4.89 7.82 -1.06
CA ILE A 79 4.28 6.58 -1.54
C ILE A 79 2.76 6.67 -1.40
N LEU A 80 2.07 6.61 -2.53
CA LEU A 80 0.62 6.47 -2.61
C LEU A 80 0.25 4.99 -2.53
N ILE A 81 -0.79 4.64 -1.77
CA ILE A 81 -1.20 3.25 -1.54
C ILE A 81 -2.73 3.14 -1.58
N TRP A 82 -3.24 2.14 -2.28
CA TRP A 82 -4.60 1.66 -2.08
C TRP A 82 -4.61 0.73 -0.85
N ASP A 83 -5.24 1.17 0.23
CA ASP A 83 -5.45 0.40 1.45
C ASP A 83 -6.86 -0.21 1.45
N ASN A 84 -6.93 -1.54 1.31
CA ASN A 84 -8.23 -2.23 1.36
C ASN A 84 -8.89 -2.13 2.73
N GLY A 85 -8.14 -1.84 3.79
CA GLY A 85 -8.67 -1.54 5.13
C GLY A 85 -9.24 -2.75 5.87
N ILE A 86 -9.05 -3.97 5.36
CA ILE A 86 -9.66 -5.18 5.93
C ILE A 86 -9.21 -5.40 7.37
N GLY A 87 -10.19 -5.40 8.30
CA GLY A 87 -9.94 -5.55 9.72
C GLY A 87 -9.34 -4.30 10.41
N SER A 88 -9.17 -3.19 9.68
CA SER A 88 -8.63 -1.93 10.20
C SER A 88 -9.62 -0.79 10.07
N ILE A 89 -10.30 -0.68 8.93
CA ILE A 89 -11.29 0.34 8.64
C ILE A 89 -12.66 -0.32 8.65
N GLU A 90 -13.59 0.21 9.44
CA GLU A 90 -14.94 -0.34 9.51
C GLU A 90 -15.70 -0.04 8.21
N ASN A 91 -16.03 -1.10 7.47
CA ASN A 91 -16.79 -1.06 6.22
C ASN A 91 -16.23 -0.11 5.15
N GLY A 92 -14.91 0.05 5.07
CA GLY A 92 -14.32 0.98 4.13
C GLY A 92 -12.93 0.61 3.64
N SER A 93 -12.56 1.20 2.51
CA SER A 93 -11.18 1.25 2.00
C SER A 93 -10.71 2.69 1.98
N ARG A 94 -9.41 2.91 1.78
CA ARG A 94 -8.87 4.27 1.61
C ARG A 94 -7.74 4.32 0.60
N VAL A 95 -7.52 5.51 0.05
CA VAL A 95 -6.24 5.89 -0.55
C VAL A 95 -5.46 6.66 0.52
N CYS A 96 -4.18 6.37 0.66
CA CYS A 96 -3.33 7.07 1.61
C CYS A 96 -1.96 7.36 1.01
N GLU A 97 -1.38 8.48 1.39
CA GLU A 97 -0.07 8.94 0.97
C GLU A 97 0.84 9.07 2.20
N TYR A 98 2.03 8.45 2.11
CA TYR A 98 3.04 8.49 3.16
C TYR A 98 4.30 9.19 2.69
N GLN A 99 4.79 10.13 3.48
CA GLN A 99 6.14 10.62 3.40
C GLN A 99 7.07 9.62 4.10
N ILE A 100 8.10 9.16 3.38
CA ILE A 100 9.03 8.14 3.84
C ILE A 100 10.35 8.77 4.25
N ASP A 101 10.82 8.46 5.45
CA ASP A 101 12.20 8.74 5.90
C ASP A 101 12.89 7.37 6.08
N GLU A 102 13.72 7.00 5.11
CA GLU A 102 14.41 5.71 5.09
C GLU A 102 15.50 5.61 6.16
N ASP A 103 16.11 6.74 6.55
CA ASP A 103 17.16 6.76 7.58
C ASP A 103 16.58 6.53 8.98
N LYS A 104 15.40 7.10 9.25
CA LYS A 104 14.72 6.95 10.55
C LYS A 104 13.72 5.80 10.57
N LEU A 105 13.47 5.18 9.43
CA LEU A 105 12.42 4.19 9.22
C LEU A 105 11.05 4.68 9.73
N THR A 106 10.65 5.87 9.27
CA THR A 106 9.35 6.45 9.60
C THR A 106 8.51 6.69 8.36
N ALA A 107 7.21 6.42 8.47
CA ALA A 107 6.21 6.68 7.45
C ALA A 107 5.15 7.62 8.04
N THR A 108 5.20 8.90 7.65
CA THR A 108 4.24 9.91 8.10
C THR A 108 3.06 9.96 7.14
N LEU A 109 1.85 9.76 7.65
CA LEU A 109 0.64 9.95 6.84
C LEU A 109 0.48 11.44 6.57
N VAL A 110 0.62 11.85 5.29
CA VAL A 110 0.46 13.26 4.89
C VAL A 110 -0.91 13.54 4.33
N TRP A 111 -1.57 12.51 3.79
CA TRP A 111 -2.92 12.63 3.26
C TRP A 111 -3.63 11.26 3.23
N SER A 112 -4.97 11.26 3.41
CA SER A 112 -5.79 10.09 3.13
C SER A 112 -7.23 10.46 2.75
N LYS A 113 -7.83 9.61 1.93
CA LYS A 113 -9.25 9.66 1.58
C LYS A 113 -9.89 8.32 1.91
N GLU A 114 -10.76 8.30 2.90
CA GLU A 114 -11.59 7.14 3.23
C GLU A 114 -12.86 7.10 2.38
N PHE A 115 -13.24 5.90 1.99
CA PHE A 115 -14.47 5.58 1.29
C PHE A 115 -15.36 4.75 2.21
N LYS A 116 -16.13 5.43 3.05
CA LYS A 116 -17.05 4.79 3.99
C LYS A 116 -18.12 4.01 3.24
N ASP A 117 -18.47 2.84 3.77
CA ASP A 117 -19.45 1.90 3.18
C ASP A 117 -19.07 1.35 1.78
N LEU A 118 -17.80 1.56 1.37
CA LEU A 118 -17.23 1.03 0.13
C LEU A 118 -15.93 0.29 0.45
N GLN A 119 -16.03 -0.98 0.84
CA GLN A 119 -14.87 -1.82 1.09
C GLN A 119 -14.55 -2.71 -0.11
N ALA A 120 -13.38 -2.53 -0.70
CA ALA A 120 -12.83 -3.47 -1.66
C ALA A 120 -12.17 -4.63 -0.93
N ASN A 121 -12.81 -5.79 -0.88
CA ASN A 121 -12.27 -6.97 -0.21
C ASN A 121 -11.09 -7.59 -0.95
N VAL A 122 -11.02 -7.43 -2.26
CA VAL A 122 -9.95 -7.93 -3.12
C VAL A 122 -9.65 -6.91 -4.22
N ALA A 123 -8.40 -6.91 -4.68
CA ALA A 123 -7.90 -5.98 -5.69
C ALA A 123 -8.10 -4.51 -5.25
N GLY A 124 -8.06 -3.59 -6.19
CA GLY A 124 -8.14 -2.16 -5.98
C GLY A 124 -6.91 -1.46 -6.55
N ASN A 125 -7.09 -0.24 -6.94
CA ASN A 125 -6.02 0.58 -7.50
C ASN A 125 -6.31 2.05 -7.22
N CYS A 126 -5.26 2.84 -7.12
CA CYS A 126 -5.33 4.29 -7.14
C CYS A 126 -4.25 4.80 -8.09
N TYR A 127 -4.60 5.81 -8.85
CA TYR A 127 -3.69 6.43 -9.81
C TYR A 127 -3.78 7.94 -9.71
N PRO A 128 -2.68 8.66 -9.45
CA PRO A 128 -2.68 10.12 -9.42
C PRO A 128 -2.92 10.65 -10.85
N ILE A 129 -3.77 11.67 -10.98
CA ILE A 129 -3.99 12.40 -12.23
C ILE A 129 -3.15 13.67 -12.22
N ASP A 130 -3.16 14.37 -11.10
CA ASP A 130 -2.41 15.59 -10.83
C ASP A 130 -2.24 15.74 -9.30
N ASP A 131 -1.67 16.85 -8.86
CA ASP A 131 -1.34 17.12 -7.43
C ASP A 131 -2.58 17.07 -6.50
N ASN A 132 -3.79 17.17 -7.02
CA ASN A 132 -5.01 17.27 -6.22
C ASN A 132 -6.05 16.18 -6.56
N ASN A 133 -5.84 15.43 -7.62
CA ASN A 133 -6.82 14.47 -8.14
C ASN A 133 -6.21 13.08 -8.34
N PHE A 134 -7.00 12.07 -8.06
CA PHE A 134 -6.68 10.68 -8.33
C PHE A 134 -7.92 9.90 -8.78
N ILE A 135 -7.69 8.79 -9.45
CA ILE A 135 -8.73 7.80 -9.76
C ILE A 135 -8.58 6.63 -8.79
N ALA A 136 -9.68 6.23 -8.16
CA ALA A 136 -9.75 5.04 -7.33
C ALA A 136 -10.63 3.96 -7.98
N ALA A 137 -10.10 2.76 -8.12
CA ALA A 137 -10.83 1.60 -8.64
C ALA A 137 -11.03 0.56 -7.53
N PHE A 138 -12.30 0.18 -7.28
CA PHE A 138 -12.72 -0.70 -6.20
C PHE A 138 -12.72 -2.19 -6.58
N GLY A 139 -11.76 -2.62 -7.36
CA GLY A 139 -11.51 -4.02 -7.65
C GLY A 139 -12.76 -4.83 -8.02
N SER A 140 -13.11 -5.76 -7.16
CA SER A 140 -14.23 -6.69 -7.38
C SER A 140 -15.63 -6.05 -7.40
N GLN A 141 -15.77 -4.78 -7.00
CA GLN A 141 -17.07 -4.09 -6.96
C GLN A 141 -17.41 -3.39 -8.27
N GLY A 142 -16.45 -3.30 -9.22
CA GLY A 142 -16.67 -2.66 -10.51
C GLY A 142 -16.98 -1.16 -10.43
N TYR A 143 -16.55 -0.51 -9.36
CA TYR A 143 -16.77 0.92 -9.12
C TYR A 143 -15.48 1.72 -9.33
N ILE A 144 -15.61 2.88 -9.96
CA ILE A 144 -14.51 3.85 -10.18
C ILE A 144 -14.97 5.21 -9.70
N GLN A 145 -14.14 5.89 -8.95
CA GLN A 145 -14.40 7.24 -8.44
C GLN A 145 -13.20 8.16 -8.69
#